data_53cabcde88311331fc311096405209d1
#
_entry.id   53cabcde88311331fc311096405209d1
#
_cell.length_a   1.000
_cell.length_b   1.000
_cell.length_c   1.000
_cell.angle_alpha   90.00
_cell.angle_beta   90.00
_cell.angle_gamma   90.00
#
_symmetry.space_group_name_H-M   'P 1'
#
loop_
_entity.id
_entity.type
_entity.pdbx_description
1 polymer ?
#
loop_
_entity_poly.entity_id
_entity_poly.type
_entity_poly.pdbx_seq_one_letter_code
_entity_poly.pdbx_strand_id
1 'polypeptide(L)'
;MTSAVAMRFMAAGAPRSPDIHLLESEAGHHLFVANGSRLFDVEPDLFARLGAAIAADRVSEVLSSIGVGEPPLIDDAPLPAPPIHALSLAIAQKCNLGCTYCYAQQGAFGGQAKNMPIETANRAVDLLLAEAGDGGKASLAYLGGEPLVNRPVLQAVTQRAAELAARRGIALSFSITTNGTLLSQADAEFFETHGFAVTVSLDGPREVHDRTRPYKSGAGSFDRIMRNLRPLLACQCRMQVSARVTETPENLDLRRTLDDFVAAGFYSVGFSPMLSAPGGRGELQTADLVSMLDGMVDCGRTFERRLVAGERYPFDNMVNAMREINRGSHRPYPCGAGAGYLGVSADGELAACHRFVGDVEGAMGTVAGVDRDRQAHWLAERHVHRQAPCTECWARYLCGGGCHHETIHRGRPACEYIRGWLHYCLTAYLRLLRKRPDWFDAAAGATGQPS
;
A
#
# COMPACT_ATOMS: atom_id res chain seq x y z
N MET A 1 -6.41 -2.68 -26.89
CA MET A 1 -5.83 -4.05 -27.06
C MET A 1 -5.26 -4.49 -25.72
N THR A 2 -5.71 -5.64 -25.20
CA THR A 2 -5.23 -6.21 -23.93
C THR A 2 -3.74 -6.52 -24.02
N SER A 3 -2.96 -6.18 -23.01
CA SER A 3 -1.51 -6.45 -23.01
C SER A 3 -1.21 -7.94 -22.95
N ALA A 4 -0.02 -8.35 -23.45
CA ALA A 4 0.42 -9.73 -23.33
C ALA A 4 0.47 -10.22 -21.88
N VAL A 5 0.73 -9.30 -20.93
CA VAL A 5 0.73 -9.60 -19.49
C VAL A 5 -0.68 -9.92 -19.02
N ALA A 6 -1.66 -9.09 -19.31
CA ALA A 6 -3.05 -9.34 -18.91
C ALA A 6 -3.59 -10.63 -19.57
N MET A 7 -3.32 -10.85 -20.87
CA MET A 7 -3.70 -12.10 -21.55
C MET A 7 -3.12 -13.34 -20.85
N ARG A 8 -1.83 -13.29 -20.43
CA ARG A 8 -1.17 -14.42 -19.77
C ARG A 8 -1.76 -14.75 -18.41
N PHE A 9 -2.05 -13.72 -17.58
CA PHE A 9 -2.41 -13.90 -16.17
C PHE A 9 -3.91 -13.91 -15.93
N MET A 10 -4.69 -13.21 -16.72
CA MET A 10 -6.15 -13.16 -16.55
C MET A 10 -6.88 -14.27 -17.31
N ALA A 11 -6.19 -14.99 -18.21
CA ALA A 11 -6.70 -16.22 -18.82
C ALA A 11 -6.51 -17.40 -17.87
N ALA A 12 -7.57 -18.17 -17.63
CA ALA A 12 -7.51 -19.34 -16.75
C ALA A 12 -6.68 -20.48 -17.35
N GLY A 13 -5.88 -21.18 -16.51
CA GLY A 13 -5.41 -22.54 -16.81
C GLY A 13 -3.94 -22.74 -17.21
N ALA A 14 -3.06 -21.72 -17.17
CA ALA A 14 -1.63 -21.99 -17.37
C ALA A 14 -1.03 -22.77 -16.19
N PRO A 15 -0.22 -23.83 -16.42
CA PRO A 15 0.48 -24.56 -15.36
C PRO A 15 1.34 -23.62 -14.53
N ARG A 16 1.32 -23.76 -13.20
CA ARG A 16 2.08 -22.93 -12.27
C ARG A 16 2.74 -23.79 -11.22
N SER A 17 3.88 -23.33 -10.73
CA SER A 17 4.53 -23.90 -9.55
C SER A 17 4.43 -22.94 -8.38
N PRO A 18 4.28 -23.41 -7.14
CA PRO A 18 4.39 -22.57 -5.96
C PRO A 18 5.82 -22.08 -5.71
N ASP A 19 6.83 -22.78 -6.21
CA ASP A 19 8.22 -22.57 -5.84
C ASP A 19 8.99 -21.68 -6.81
N ILE A 20 8.56 -21.62 -8.06
CA ILE A 20 9.26 -20.87 -9.11
C ILE A 20 8.31 -20.10 -10.02
N HIS A 21 8.87 -19.07 -10.66
CA HIS A 21 8.22 -18.37 -11.76
C HIS A 21 9.23 -18.09 -12.87
N LEU A 22 8.90 -18.50 -14.10
CA LEU A 22 9.72 -18.31 -15.28
C LEU A 22 9.40 -17.00 -15.97
N LEU A 23 10.45 -16.26 -16.34
CA LEU A 23 10.38 -14.94 -16.94
C LEU A 23 11.21 -14.90 -18.22
N GLU A 24 10.72 -14.20 -19.22
CA GLU A 24 11.44 -13.89 -20.46
C GLU A 24 11.55 -12.37 -20.61
N SER A 25 12.71 -11.90 -21.03
CA SER A 25 12.96 -10.48 -21.33
C SER A 25 13.86 -10.35 -22.55
N GLU A 26 14.07 -9.13 -23.04
CA GLU A 26 15.07 -8.83 -24.07
C GLU A 26 16.49 -9.30 -23.68
N ALA A 27 16.69 -9.52 -22.39
CA ALA A 27 17.96 -9.91 -21.80
C ALA A 27 18.17 -11.44 -21.73
N GLY A 28 17.17 -12.26 -22.08
CA GLY A 28 17.21 -13.71 -22.01
C GLY A 28 16.13 -14.33 -21.12
N HIS A 29 16.44 -15.50 -20.61
CA HIS A 29 15.57 -16.29 -19.76
C HIS A 29 15.96 -16.13 -18.28
N HIS A 30 14.96 -16.06 -17.42
CA HIS A 30 15.17 -15.84 -16.00
C HIS A 30 14.29 -16.75 -15.15
N LEU A 31 14.82 -17.08 -13.98
CA LEU A 31 14.15 -17.89 -12.97
C LEU A 31 13.95 -17.02 -11.71
N PHE A 32 12.72 -16.83 -11.29
CA PHE A 32 12.40 -16.37 -9.94
C PHE A 32 12.14 -17.58 -9.05
N VAL A 33 12.86 -17.66 -7.93
CA VAL A 33 12.67 -18.68 -6.89
C VAL A 33 11.93 -18.04 -5.73
N ALA A 34 10.77 -18.58 -5.37
CA ALA A 34 9.91 -18.03 -4.33
C ALA A 34 10.61 -18.03 -2.97
N ASN A 35 11.29 -19.13 -2.60
CA ASN A 35 12.10 -19.18 -1.40
C ASN A 35 13.28 -18.18 -1.49
N GLY A 36 13.28 -17.17 -0.61
CA GLY A 36 14.23 -16.08 -0.60
C GLY A 36 13.97 -14.98 -1.62
N SER A 37 12.89 -15.05 -2.43
CA SER A 37 12.55 -14.05 -3.47
C SER A 37 13.74 -13.74 -4.40
N ARG A 38 14.43 -14.79 -4.87
CA ARG A 38 15.68 -14.69 -5.64
C ARG A 38 15.45 -14.73 -7.14
N LEU A 39 16.23 -13.93 -7.88
CA LEU A 39 16.21 -13.88 -9.33
C LEU A 39 17.55 -14.39 -9.88
N PHE A 40 17.48 -15.21 -10.93
CA PHE A 40 18.65 -15.78 -11.62
C PHE A 40 18.49 -15.64 -13.14
N ASP A 41 19.58 -15.34 -13.83
CA ASP A 41 19.69 -15.58 -15.27
C ASP A 41 19.89 -17.07 -15.49
N VAL A 42 19.22 -17.66 -16.46
CA VAL A 42 19.30 -19.10 -16.76
C VAL A 42 19.49 -19.36 -18.24
N GLU A 43 20.24 -20.41 -18.55
CA GLU A 43 20.43 -20.85 -19.94
C GLU A 43 19.12 -21.39 -20.53
N PRO A 44 18.93 -21.30 -21.87
CA PRO A 44 17.70 -21.75 -22.53
C PRO A 44 17.34 -23.22 -22.24
N ASP A 45 18.32 -24.10 -22.15
CA ASP A 45 18.10 -25.53 -21.85
C ASP A 45 17.56 -25.74 -20.43
N LEU A 46 18.08 -25.03 -19.46
CA LEU A 46 17.56 -25.06 -18.08
C LEU A 46 16.16 -24.47 -18.00
N PHE A 47 15.92 -23.38 -18.72
CA PHE A 47 14.59 -22.75 -18.80
C PHE A 47 13.53 -23.72 -19.36
N ALA A 48 13.86 -24.43 -20.45
CA ALA A 48 12.98 -25.44 -21.05
C ALA A 48 12.74 -26.62 -20.09
N ARG A 49 13.79 -27.12 -19.42
CA ARG A 49 13.68 -28.18 -18.39
C ARG A 49 12.78 -27.79 -17.24
N LEU A 50 12.91 -26.55 -16.73
CA LEU A 50 12.04 -26.02 -15.66
C LEU A 50 10.60 -25.89 -16.13
N GLY A 51 10.37 -25.46 -17.38
CA GLY A 51 9.02 -25.42 -17.97
C GLY A 51 8.37 -26.81 -18.06
N ALA A 52 9.12 -27.82 -18.48
CA ALA A 52 8.66 -29.20 -18.49
C ALA A 52 8.41 -29.74 -17.06
N ALA A 53 9.25 -29.37 -16.10
CA ALA A 53 9.12 -29.77 -14.71
C ALA A 53 7.87 -29.17 -14.06
N ILE A 54 7.50 -27.93 -14.38
CA ILE A 54 6.23 -27.31 -13.93
C ILE A 54 5.04 -28.13 -14.44
N ALA A 55 5.05 -28.51 -15.71
CA ALA A 55 3.95 -29.30 -16.30
C ALA A 55 3.84 -30.70 -15.71
N ALA A 56 4.95 -31.26 -15.22
CA ALA A 56 5.03 -32.62 -14.65
C ALA A 56 5.00 -32.66 -13.13
N ASP A 57 4.86 -31.50 -12.46
CA ASP A 57 4.93 -31.36 -10.99
C ASP A 57 6.22 -31.93 -10.37
N ARG A 58 7.38 -31.68 -11.03
CA ARG A 58 8.70 -32.17 -10.61
C ARG A 58 9.72 -31.04 -10.43
N VAL A 59 9.26 -29.83 -10.09
CA VAL A 59 10.12 -28.65 -9.95
C VAL A 59 11.20 -28.86 -8.88
N SER A 60 10.83 -29.44 -7.74
CA SER A 60 11.76 -29.70 -6.63
C SER A 60 12.96 -30.57 -7.01
N GLU A 61 12.77 -31.55 -7.89
CA GLU A 61 13.85 -32.41 -8.40
C GLU A 61 14.87 -31.58 -9.20
N VAL A 62 14.37 -30.70 -10.09
CA VAL A 62 15.24 -29.85 -10.91
C VAL A 62 15.97 -28.83 -10.04
N LEU A 63 15.28 -28.17 -9.09
CA LEU A 63 15.91 -27.21 -8.17
C LEU A 63 17.01 -27.86 -7.34
N SER A 64 16.77 -29.06 -6.80
CA SER A 64 17.78 -29.82 -6.05
C SER A 64 19.00 -30.16 -6.93
N SER A 65 18.76 -30.53 -8.20
CA SER A 65 19.85 -30.90 -9.13
C SER A 65 20.78 -29.73 -9.48
N ILE A 66 20.33 -28.49 -9.32
CA ILE A 66 21.11 -27.27 -9.57
C ILE A 66 21.54 -26.56 -8.28
N GLY A 67 21.36 -27.21 -7.11
CA GLY A 67 21.80 -26.68 -5.82
C GLY A 67 20.94 -25.52 -5.27
N VAL A 68 19.69 -25.39 -5.70
CA VAL A 68 18.76 -24.31 -5.28
C VAL A 68 17.67 -24.85 -4.33
N GLY A 69 17.72 -26.12 -3.98
CA GLY A 69 16.78 -26.79 -3.05
C GLY A 69 17.09 -26.53 -1.57
N GLU A 70 17.22 -25.28 -1.15
CA GLU A 70 17.48 -24.91 0.24
C GLU A 70 16.22 -25.04 1.12
N PRO A 71 16.37 -25.25 2.44
CA PRO A 71 15.24 -25.22 3.36
C PRO A 71 14.51 -23.87 3.31
N PRO A 72 13.20 -23.84 3.62
CA PRO A 72 12.42 -22.59 3.63
C PRO A 72 13.04 -21.54 4.54
N LEU A 73 13.20 -20.29 4.05
CA LEU A 73 13.64 -19.16 4.85
C LEU A 73 12.51 -18.61 5.74
N ILE A 74 11.25 -18.85 5.37
CA ILE A 74 10.07 -18.60 6.19
C ILE A 74 9.43 -19.95 6.44
N ASP A 75 9.36 -20.34 7.71
CA ASP A 75 8.68 -21.55 8.16
C ASP A 75 7.20 -21.28 8.44
N ASP A 76 6.49 -22.29 8.97
CA ASP A 76 5.08 -22.19 9.33
C ASP A 76 4.82 -21.48 10.66
N ALA A 77 5.88 -21.09 11.38
CA ALA A 77 5.73 -20.41 12.65
C ALA A 77 5.35 -18.93 12.41
N PRO A 78 4.28 -18.45 13.05
CA PRO A 78 3.97 -17.02 13.02
C PRO A 78 5.10 -16.22 13.66
N LEU A 79 5.35 -15.02 13.12
CA LEU A 79 6.28 -14.10 13.75
C LEU A 79 5.79 -13.75 15.17
N PRO A 80 6.68 -13.61 16.15
CA PRO A 80 6.29 -13.12 17.46
C PRO A 80 5.70 -11.72 17.32
N ALA A 81 4.69 -11.41 18.14
CA ALA A 81 4.00 -10.14 18.11
C ALA A 81 4.99 -8.98 18.37
N PRO A 82 5.24 -8.10 17.38
CA PRO A 82 6.18 -7.02 17.55
C PRO A 82 5.60 -5.90 18.42
N PRO A 83 6.43 -5.01 18.99
CA PRO A 83 5.95 -3.75 19.55
C PRO A 83 5.22 -2.91 18.50
N ILE A 84 4.30 -2.08 18.95
CA ILE A 84 3.59 -1.14 18.07
C ILE A 84 4.50 0.04 17.77
N HIS A 85 4.80 0.24 16.50
CA HIS A 85 5.61 1.36 16.02
C HIS A 85 4.85 2.34 15.13
N ALA A 86 3.60 2.01 14.78
CA ALA A 86 2.76 2.89 13.97
C ALA A 86 1.31 2.87 14.44
N LEU A 87 0.71 4.06 14.57
CA LEU A 87 -0.73 4.23 14.81
C LEU A 87 -1.36 5.14 13.76
N SER A 88 -2.59 4.80 13.37
CA SER A 88 -3.44 5.71 12.60
C SER A 88 -4.68 6.10 13.39
N LEU A 89 -4.82 7.38 13.69
CA LEU A 89 -5.95 7.90 14.44
C LEU A 89 -7.11 8.24 13.51
N ALA A 90 -8.27 7.60 13.67
CA ALA A 90 -9.52 8.04 13.09
C ALA A 90 -10.00 9.32 13.83
N ILE A 91 -9.20 10.40 13.69
CA ILE A 91 -9.31 11.59 14.52
C ILE A 91 -10.64 12.33 14.33
N ALA A 92 -11.28 12.14 13.17
CA ALA A 92 -12.65 12.58 12.90
C ALA A 92 -13.42 11.44 12.22
N GLN A 93 -14.32 10.79 12.97
CA GLN A 93 -15.25 9.79 12.41
C GLN A 93 -16.48 10.49 11.82
N LYS A 94 -16.25 11.49 10.98
CA LYS A 94 -17.22 12.20 10.15
C LYS A 94 -16.54 12.83 8.97
N CYS A 95 -17.27 13.02 7.86
CA CYS A 95 -16.76 13.57 6.62
C CYS A 95 -17.74 14.60 6.04
N ASN A 96 -17.23 15.52 5.25
CA ASN A 96 -18.02 16.50 4.49
C ASN A 96 -18.30 16.06 3.05
N LEU A 97 -17.64 14.98 2.56
CA LEU A 97 -17.91 14.37 1.25
C LEU A 97 -18.88 13.19 1.35
N GLY A 98 -19.52 12.87 0.23
CA GLY A 98 -20.41 11.75 0.02
C GLY A 98 -19.89 10.75 -1.01
N CYS A 99 -18.60 10.33 -0.90
CA CYS A 99 -17.97 9.42 -1.86
C CYS A 99 -18.76 8.13 -2.03
N THR A 100 -18.98 7.73 -3.29
CA THR A 100 -19.89 6.62 -3.63
C THR A 100 -19.43 5.26 -3.15
N TYR A 101 -18.13 5.06 -3.04
CA TYR A 101 -17.46 3.79 -2.67
C TYR A 101 -16.86 3.82 -1.24
N CYS A 102 -17.23 4.79 -0.40
CA CYS A 102 -16.56 5.02 0.88
C CYS A 102 -16.65 3.82 1.83
N TYR A 103 -15.54 3.12 2.07
CA TYR A 103 -15.46 2.01 3.02
C TYR A 103 -15.78 2.45 4.46
N ALA A 104 -15.43 3.69 4.82
CA ALA A 104 -15.69 4.26 6.14
C ALA A 104 -17.11 4.81 6.29
N GLN A 105 -18.03 4.52 5.36
CA GLN A 105 -19.44 4.95 5.41
C GLN A 105 -19.57 6.45 5.71
N GLN A 106 -18.94 7.27 4.87
CA GLN A 106 -18.85 8.73 5.01
C GLN A 106 -18.17 9.18 6.32
N GLY A 107 -17.30 8.34 6.85
CA GLY A 107 -16.48 8.60 8.03
C GLY A 107 -17.05 8.10 9.34
N ALA A 108 -18.31 7.67 9.40
CA ALA A 108 -18.94 7.16 10.61
C ALA A 108 -18.51 5.73 10.99
N PHE A 109 -17.91 4.97 10.08
CA PHE A 109 -17.46 3.57 10.28
C PHE A 109 -18.56 2.66 10.83
N GLY A 110 -19.79 2.85 10.33
CA GLY A 110 -20.97 2.10 10.80
C GLY A 110 -21.57 2.59 12.13
N GLY A 111 -20.95 3.56 12.79
CA GLY A 111 -21.40 4.12 14.08
C GLY A 111 -21.95 5.55 13.97
N GLN A 112 -21.89 6.27 15.07
CA GLN A 112 -22.26 7.68 15.12
C GLN A 112 -21.11 8.58 14.67
N ALA A 113 -21.44 9.67 13.95
CA ALA A 113 -20.47 10.67 13.53
C ALA A 113 -19.95 11.47 14.75
N LYS A 114 -18.64 11.43 15.00
CA LYS A 114 -17.99 12.08 16.14
C LYS A 114 -16.55 12.51 15.84
N ASN A 115 -16.01 13.39 16.66
CA ASN A 115 -14.58 13.67 16.69
C ASN A 115 -13.93 12.87 17.82
N MET A 116 -12.67 12.50 17.64
CA MET A 116 -11.85 11.95 18.72
C MET A 116 -11.57 13.06 19.76
N PRO A 117 -11.85 12.81 21.07
CA PRO A 117 -11.45 13.71 22.14
C PRO A 117 -9.92 13.82 22.23
N ILE A 118 -9.41 14.97 22.66
CA ILE A 118 -7.97 15.20 22.80
C ILE A 118 -7.33 14.23 23.82
N GLU A 119 -8.06 13.86 24.86
CA GLU A 119 -7.61 12.92 25.89
C GLU A 119 -7.41 11.51 25.30
N THR A 120 -8.30 11.06 24.41
CA THR A 120 -8.17 9.79 23.71
C THR A 120 -6.97 9.80 22.77
N ALA A 121 -6.80 10.86 21.99
CA ALA A 121 -5.67 11.01 21.09
C ALA A 121 -4.33 11.07 21.85
N ASN A 122 -4.29 11.76 23.00
CA ASN A 122 -3.11 11.80 23.85
C ASN A 122 -2.75 10.44 24.43
N ARG A 123 -3.72 9.63 24.88
CA ARG A 123 -3.48 8.26 25.33
C ARG A 123 -2.93 7.37 24.20
N ALA A 124 -3.42 7.55 22.99
CA ALA A 124 -2.87 6.84 21.83
C ALA A 124 -1.40 7.20 21.57
N VAL A 125 -1.04 8.48 21.69
CA VAL A 125 0.38 8.92 21.60
C VAL A 125 1.22 8.31 22.71
N ASP A 126 0.73 8.32 23.96
CA ASP A 126 1.45 7.75 25.11
C ASP A 126 1.69 6.24 24.90
N LEU A 127 0.69 5.50 24.42
CA LEU A 127 0.82 4.10 24.05
C LEU A 127 1.90 3.91 22.95
N LEU A 128 1.80 4.65 21.85
CA LEU A 128 2.74 4.57 20.73
C LEU A 128 4.19 4.78 21.16
N LEU A 129 4.43 5.85 21.93
CA LEU A 129 5.77 6.18 22.37
C LEU A 129 6.28 5.18 23.42
N ALA A 130 5.40 4.66 24.29
CA ALA A 130 5.77 3.60 25.23
C ALA A 130 6.23 2.33 24.50
N GLU A 131 5.49 1.91 23.50
CA GLU A 131 5.81 0.74 22.66
C GLU A 131 7.10 0.92 21.82
N ALA A 132 7.33 2.12 21.28
CA ALA A 132 8.52 2.41 20.50
C ALA A 132 9.82 2.40 21.33
N GLY A 133 9.75 2.69 22.64
CA GLY A 133 10.90 2.81 23.52
C GLY A 133 11.79 4.01 23.23
N ASP A 134 12.72 4.32 24.15
CA ASP A 134 13.65 5.44 24.00
C ASP A 134 14.65 5.17 22.86
N GLY A 135 14.93 6.19 22.05
CA GLY A 135 15.78 6.06 20.87
C GLY A 135 15.18 5.29 19.70
N GLY A 136 13.93 4.80 19.83
CA GLY A 136 13.24 4.03 18.80
C GLY A 136 12.70 4.85 17.64
N LYS A 137 11.89 4.23 16.82
CA LYS A 137 11.19 4.87 15.69
C LYS A 137 9.69 4.68 15.84
N ALA A 138 8.91 5.73 15.49
CA ALA A 138 7.46 5.67 15.50
C ALA A 138 6.84 6.47 14.34
N SER A 139 5.62 6.09 13.96
CA SER A 139 4.82 6.80 12.96
C SER A 139 3.43 7.08 13.50
N LEU A 140 2.97 8.33 13.36
CA LEU A 140 1.63 8.76 13.74
C LEU A 140 0.90 9.28 12.49
N ALA A 141 -0.16 8.57 12.09
CA ALA A 141 -0.98 8.90 10.94
C ALA A 141 -2.32 9.48 11.38
N TYR A 142 -2.81 10.48 10.65
CA TYR A 142 -4.14 11.05 10.84
C TYR A 142 -5.02 10.71 9.66
N LEU A 143 -6.17 10.12 9.94
CA LEU A 143 -7.18 9.79 8.96
C LEU A 143 -8.58 9.76 9.63
N GLY A 144 -9.56 9.15 8.99
CA GLY A 144 -10.93 9.03 9.47
C GLY A 144 -11.90 9.19 8.32
N GLY A 145 -12.94 9.99 8.51
CA GLY A 145 -13.74 10.52 7.41
C GLY A 145 -12.99 11.65 6.71
N GLU A 146 -12.84 12.78 7.41
CA GLU A 146 -11.95 13.86 7.00
C GLU A 146 -11.23 14.41 8.24
N PRO A 147 -9.92 14.17 8.40
CA PRO A 147 -9.20 14.54 9.62
C PRO A 147 -9.19 16.03 9.90
N LEU A 148 -9.21 16.90 8.88
CA LEU A 148 -9.21 18.35 9.06
C LEU A 148 -10.53 18.91 9.62
N VAL A 149 -11.56 18.09 9.77
CA VAL A 149 -12.75 18.44 10.54
C VAL A 149 -12.43 18.57 12.04
N ASN A 150 -11.39 17.86 12.52
CA ASN A 150 -10.91 17.94 13.90
C ASN A 150 -9.50 18.55 13.99
N ARG A 151 -9.23 19.57 13.15
CA ARG A 151 -7.92 20.24 13.03
C ARG A 151 -7.32 20.68 14.38
N PRO A 152 -8.07 21.29 15.31
CA PRO A 152 -7.47 21.72 16.58
C PRO A 152 -6.85 20.57 17.38
N VAL A 153 -7.52 19.42 17.45
CA VAL A 153 -6.99 18.23 18.13
C VAL A 153 -5.79 17.67 17.37
N LEU A 154 -5.87 17.59 16.03
CA LEU A 154 -4.75 17.13 15.19
C LEU A 154 -3.49 17.96 15.48
N GLN A 155 -3.59 19.28 15.45
CA GLN A 155 -2.44 20.18 15.68
C GLN A 155 -1.88 20.04 17.11
N ALA A 156 -2.73 20.08 18.13
CA ALA A 156 -2.31 19.96 19.52
C ALA A 156 -1.60 18.60 19.79
N VAL A 157 -2.16 17.52 19.27
CA VAL A 157 -1.60 16.16 19.42
C VAL A 157 -0.27 16.00 18.67
N THR A 158 -0.15 16.58 17.48
CA THR A 158 1.11 16.58 16.72
C THR A 158 2.23 17.28 17.50
N GLN A 159 1.95 18.48 18.02
CA GLN A 159 2.92 19.26 18.79
C GLN A 159 3.36 18.51 20.06
N ARG A 160 2.39 18.00 20.84
CA ARG A 160 2.68 17.19 22.03
C ARG A 160 3.50 15.94 21.69
N ALA A 161 3.12 15.20 20.65
CA ALA A 161 3.84 14.00 20.22
C ALA A 161 5.28 14.30 19.80
N ALA A 162 5.49 15.38 19.05
CA ALA A 162 6.82 15.83 18.63
C ALA A 162 7.71 16.19 19.84
N GLU A 163 7.16 16.94 20.81
CA GLU A 163 7.89 17.31 22.04
C GLU A 163 8.26 16.08 22.90
N LEU A 164 7.32 15.14 23.08
CA LEU A 164 7.56 13.93 23.85
C LEU A 164 8.59 13.02 23.17
N ALA A 165 8.47 12.83 21.84
CA ALA A 165 9.41 12.05 21.06
C ALA A 165 10.81 12.64 21.10
N ALA A 166 10.96 13.97 20.95
CA ALA A 166 12.24 14.66 21.02
C ALA A 166 12.94 14.44 22.39
N ARG A 167 12.18 14.55 23.49
CA ARG A 167 12.73 14.31 24.87
C ARG A 167 13.22 12.87 25.07
N ARG A 168 12.66 11.90 24.35
CA ARG A 168 12.99 10.48 24.45
C ARG A 168 13.91 9.99 23.31
N GLY A 169 14.37 10.88 22.45
CA GLY A 169 15.21 10.54 21.29
C GLY A 169 14.50 9.66 20.26
N ILE A 170 13.16 9.62 20.24
CA ILE A 170 12.36 8.81 19.31
C ILE A 170 12.29 9.52 17.97
N ALA A 171 12.64 8.83 16.89
CA ALA A 171 12.44 9.32 15.53
C ALA A 171 10.95 9.17 15.14
N LEU A 172 10.18 10.26 15.31
CA LEU A 172 8.74 10.28 15.05
C LEU A 172 8.44 10.91 13.69
N SER A 173 7.67 10.20 12.86
CA SER A 173 7.15 10.69 11.58
C SER A 173 5.65 10.92 11.63
N PHE A 174 5.17 11.87 10.82
CA PHE A 174 3.75 12.22 10.73
C PHE A 174 3.22 12.04 9.32
N SER A 175 1.97 11.56 9.22
CA SER A 175 1.26 11.53 7.95
C SER A 175 -0.22 11.87 8.11
N ILE A 176 -0.82 12.32 7.02
CA ILE A 176 -2.26 12.62 6.95
C ILE A 176 -2.82 12.13 5.62
N THR A 177 -3.99 11.49 5.67
CA THR A 177 -4.80 11.23 4.47
C THR A 177 -6.05 12.08 4.52
N THR A 178 -6.19 12.99 3.57
CA THR A 178 -7.28 13.98 3.52
C THR A 178 -7.97 13.97 2.16
N ASN A 179 -9.23 14.39 2.13
CA ASN A 179 -9.93 14.66 0.87
C ASN A 179 -9.57 16.03 0.26
N GLY A 180 -8.76 16.84 0.93
CA GLY A 180 -8.23 18.10 0.43
C GLY A 180 -9.19 19.29 0.44
N THR A 181 -10.49 19.09 0.70
CA THR A 181 -11.49 20.19 0.61
C THR A 181 -11.34 21.27 1.67
N LEU A 182 -10.71 20.93 2.80
CA LEU A 182 -10.52 21.82 3.96
C LEU A 182 -9.08 22.34 4.10
N LEU A 183 -8.15 21.93 3.23
CA LEU A 183 -6.76 22.40 3.24
C LEU A 183 -6.70 23.92 3.13
N SER A 184 -5.74 24.52 3.82
CA SER A 184 -5.48 25.97 3.88
C SER A 184 -3.99 26.27 3.83
N GLN A 185 -3.61 27.53 3.66
CA GLN A 185 -2.23 28.01 3.76
C GLN A 185 -1.61 27.67 5.12
N ALA A 186 -2.35 27.86 6.21
CA ALA A 186 -1.87 27.54 7.56
C ALA A 186 -1.59 26.03 7.74
N ASP A 187 -2.37 25.15 7.09
CA ASP A 187 -2.09 23.72 7.10
C ASP A 187 -0.81 23.41 6.33
N ALA A 188 -0.55 24.08 5.19
CA ALA A 188 0.69 23.91 4.44
C ALA A 188 1.93 24.27 5.29
N GLU A 189 1.88 25.39 6.01
CA GLU A 189 2.94 25.83 6.92
C GLU A 189 3.14 24.87 8.09
N PHE A 190 2.05 24.37 8.66
CA PHE A 190 2.09 23.39 9.74
C PHE A 190 2.68 22.05 9.27
N PHE A 191 2.24 21.54 8.14
CA PHE A 191 2.73 20.28 7.60
C PHE A 191 4.18 20.36 7.16
N GLU A 192 4.61 21.48 6.57
CA GLU A 192 6.01 21.71 6.23
C GLU A 192 6.89 21.77 7.48
N THR A 193 6.43 22.46 8.54
CA THR A 193 7.16 22.58 9.82
C THR A 193 7.42 21.22 10.45
N HIS A 194 6.43 20.32 10.42
CA HIS A 194 6.51 19.00 11.03
C HIS A 194 6.93 17.88 10.06
N GLY A 195 7.20 18.19 8.79
CA GLY A 195 7.67 17.21 7.79
C GLY A 195 6.63 16.13 7.46
N PHE A 196 5.37 16.50 7.28
CA PHE A 196 4.30 15.54 7.01
C PHE A 196 4.40 14.87 5.65
N ALA A 197 4.09 13.57 5.62
CA ALA A 197 3.65 12.91 4.39
C ALA A 197 2.14 13.16 4.21
N VAL A 198 1.78 14.00 3.24
CA VAL A 198 0.39 14.37 2.97
C VAL A 198 -0.14 13.56 1.79
N THR A 199 -1.14 12.75 2.03
CA THR A 199 -1.83 11.99 0.97
C THR A 199 -3.18 12.64 0.70
N VAL A 200 -3.39 13.04 -0.54
CA VAL A 200 -4.67 13.63 -0.98
C VAL A 200 -5.41 12.66 -1.86
N SER A 201 -6.66 12.39 -1.51
CA SER A 201 -7.52 11.47 -2.26
C SER A 201 -8.09 12.17 -3.49
N LEU A 202 -7.66 11.75 -4.69
CA LEU A 202 -8.07 12.26 -5.99
C LEU A 202 -8.28 11.10 -6.96
N ASP A 203 -9.41 11.05 -7.68
CA ASP A 203 -9.76 9.87 -8.50
C ASP A 203 -9.59 10.09 -10.01
N GLY A 204 -8.93 11.16 -10.43
CA GLY A 204 -8.67 11.46 -11.84
C GLY A 204 -9.14 12.84 -12.26
N PRO A 205 -9.44 13.06 -13.55
CA PRO A 205 -9.96 14.30 -14.07
C PRO A 205 -11.25 14.74 -13.37
N ARG A 206 -11.56 16.05 -13.44
CA ARG A 206 -12.72 16.67 -12.76
C ARG A 206 -14.01 15.86 -12.90
N GLU A 207 -14.36 15.49 -14.12
CA GLU A 207 -15.63 14.84 -14.42
C GLU A 207 -15.77 13.48 -13.74
N VAL A 208 -14.69 12.76 -13.62
CA VAL A 208 -14.62 11.47 -12.93
C VAL A 208 -14.61 11.68 -11.43
N HIS A 209 -13.71 12.54 -10.94
CA HIS A 209 -13.58 12.83 -9.53
C HIS A 209 -14.90 13.33 -8.91
N ASP A 210 -15.59 14.26 -9.57
CA ASP A 210 -16.84 14.84 -9.07
C ASP A 210 -18.00 13.84 -9.04
N ARG A 211 -17.99 12.80 -9.89
CA ARG A 211 -18.96 11.69 -9.82
C ARG A 211 -18.69 10.75 -8.65
N THR A 212 -17.41 10.43 -8.39
CA THR A 212 -17.04 9.45 -7.37
C THR A 212 -16.92 10.06 -5.98
N ARG A 213 -16.52 11.35 -5.89
CA ARG A 213 -16.25 12.07 -4.63
C ARG A 213 -16.98 13.41 -4.51
N PRO A 214 -18.30 13.45 -4.70
CA PRO A 214 -19.06 14.68 -4.52
C PRO A 214 -19.14 15.11 -3.05
N TYR A 215 -19.48 16.39 -2.81
CA TYR A 215 -19.99 16.77 -1.51
C TYR A 215 -21.31 16.04 -1.20
N LYS A 216 -21.71 16.01 0.09
CA LYS A 216 -23.02 15.44 0.49
C LYS A 216 -24.20 16.14 -0.16
N SER A 217 -24.02 17.37 -0.61
CA SER A 217 -25.01 18.14 -1.40
C SER A 217 -25.10 17.70 -2.86
N GLY A 218 -24.21 16.83 -3.34
CA GLY A 218 -24.09 16.47 -4.75
C GLY A 218 -23.21 17.40 -5.59
N ALA A 219 -22.73 18.51 -5.04
CA ALA A 219 -21.81 19.42 -5.74
C ALA A 219 -20.43 18.79 -5.93
N GLY A 220 -19.74 19.12 -7.05
CA GLY A 220 -18.37 18.68 -7.31
C GLY A 220 -17.36 19.25 -6.31
N SER A 221 -16.32 18.47 -6.00
CA SER A 221 -15.28 18.83 -5.03
C SER A 221 -13.92 19.14 -5.65
N PHE A 222 -13.68 18.74 -6.90
CA PHE A 222 -12.38 18.79 -7.56
C PHE A 222 -11.76 20.18 -7.58
N ASP A 223 -12.48 21.20 -8.06
CA ASP A 223 -11.96 22.56 -8.17
C ASP A 223 -11.57 23.17 -6.81
N ARG A 224 -12.33 22.85 -5.78
CA ARG A 224 -12.03 23.29 -4.43
C ARG A 224 -10.73 22.64 -3.93
N ILE A 225 -10.56 21.34 -4.15
CA ILE A 225 -9.38 20.59 -3.75
C ILE A 225 -8.15 21.13 -4.49
N MET A 226 -8.21 21.24 -5.82
CA MET A 226 -7.06 21.71 -6.61
C MET A 226 -6.67 23.16 -6.25
N ARG A 227 -7.62 24.02 -5.92
CA ARG A 227 -7.33 25.37 -5.42
C ARG A 227 -6.61 25.34 -4.08
N ASN A 228 -7.08 24.52 -3.15
CA ASN A 228 -6.52 24.38 -1.81
C ASN A 228 -5.14 23.74 -1.80
N LEU A 229 -4.84 22.89 -2.81
CA LEU A 229 -3.54 22.22 -2.96
C LEU A 229 -2.41 23.14 -3.42
N ARG A 230 -2.71 24.23 -4.11
CA ARG A 230 -1.68 25.11 -4.68
C ARG A 230 -0.57 25.51 -3.70
N PRO A 231 -0.85 25.98 -2.48
CA PRO A 231 0.20 26.33 -1.53
C PRO A 231 1.03 25.11 -1.09
N LEU A 232 0.41 23.94 -0.94
CA LEU A 232 1.12 22.73 -0.54
C LEU A 232 2.07 22.24 -1.65
N LEU A 233 1.58 22.22 -2.90
CA LEU A 233 2.38 21.76 -4.05
C LEU A 233 3.54 22.72 -4.36
N ALA A 234 3.40 24.01 -4.04
CA ALA A 234 4.45 25.02 -4.22
C ALA A 234 5.58 24.95 -3.18
N CYS A 235 5.36 24.31 -2.02
CA CYS A 235 6.29 24.33 -0.89
C CYS A 235 6.47 22.92 -0.30
N GLN A 236 7.21 22.05 -1.02
CA GLN A 236 7.49 20.68 -0.63
C GLN A 236 8.98 20.46 -0.35
N CYS A 237 9.51 21.08 0.73
CA CYS A 237 10.91 20.90 1.15
C CYS A 237 11.07 19.75 2.14
N ARG A 238 10.28 19.76 3.21
CA ARG A 238 10.20 18.70 4.22
C ARG A 238 8.93 17.90 4.11
N MET A 239 7.83 18.56 3.77
CA MET A 239 6.55 17.94 3.47
C MET A 239 6.59 17.29 2.09
N GLN A 240 5.87 16.17 1.93
CA GLN A 240 5.66 15.50 0.65
C GLN A 240 4.16 15.37 0.39
N VAL A 241 3.69 15.84 -0.76
CA VAL A 241 2.26 15.81 -1.12
C VAL A 241 2.03 14.80 -2.23
N SER A 242 1.38 13.71 -1.91
CA SER A 242 1.09 12.60 -2.82
C SER A 242 -0.40 12.54 -3.19
N ALA A 243 -0.70 12.17 -4.42
CA ALA A 243 -2.06 11.84 -4.84
C ALA A 243 -2.34 10.35 -4.67
N ARG A 244 -3.45 10.02 -4.05
CA ARG A 244 -3.95 8.65 -3.95
C ARG A 244 -5.24 8.51 -4.75
N VAL A 245 -5.17 7.67 -5.76
CA VAL A 245 -6.30 7.35 -6.63
C VAL A 245 -6.92 6.04 -6.18
N THR A 246 -8.23 6.02 -5.98
CA THR A 246 -8.98 4.79 -5.75
C THR A 246 -9.64 4.40 -7.06
N GLU A 247 -9.22 3.27 -7.66
CA GLU A 247 -9.78 2.79 -8.90
C GLU A 247 -11.11 2.08 -8.67
N THR A 248 -12.08 2.51 -9.43
CA THR A 248 -13.41 1.94 -9.60
C THR A 248 -13.63 1.68 -11.09
N PRO A 249 -14.70 1.01 -11.51
CA PRO A 249 -14.99 0.85 -12.95
C PRO A 249 -15.10 2.18 -13.72
N GLU A 250 -15.27 3.31 -13.03
CA GLU A 250 -15.48 4.62 -13.64
C GLU A 250 -14.20 5.41 -13.98
N ASN A 251 -13.01 4.99 -13.49
CA ASN A 251 -11.75 5.76 -13.59
C ASN A 251 -10.53 4.92 -13.98
N LEU A 252 -10.67 4.01 -14.92
CA LEU A 252 -9.60 3.12 -15.37
C LEU A 252 -8.65 3.73 -16.44
N ASP A 253 -8.78 5.03 -16.76
CA ASP A 253 -7.77 5.76 -17.56
C ASP A 253 -6.60 6.20 -16.67
N LEU A 254 -5.83 5.19 -16.20
CA LEU A 254 -4.75 5.38 -15.25
C LEU A 254 -3.63 6.25 -15.81
N ARG A 255 -3.31 6.06 -17.08
CA ARG A 255 -2.20 6.75 -17.72
C ARG A 255 -2.44 8.26 -17.77
N ARG A 256 -3.61 8.69 -18.24
CA ARG A 256 -3.98 10.10 -18.26
C ARG A 256 -3.99 10.68 -16.84
N THR A 257 -4.62 9.99 -15.90
CA THR A 257 -4.66 10.41 -14.50
C THR A 257 -3.27 10.60 -13.90
N LEU A 258 -2.35 9.66 -14.15
CA LEU A 258 -0.97 9.75 -13.69
C LEU A 258 -0.24 10.96 -14.28
N ASP A 259 -0.33 11.16 -15.61
CA ASP A 259 0.33 12.28 -16.31
C ASP A 259 -0.21 13.62 -15.81
N ASP A 260 -1.53 13.77 -15.63
CA ASP A 260 -2.17 14.99 -15.14
C ASP A 260 -1.68 15.35 -13.73
N PHE A 261 -1.55 14.38 -12.83
CA PHE A 261 -1.09 14.63 -11.46
C PHE A 261 0.44 14.82 -11.36
N VAL A 262 1.21 14.15 -12.21
CA VAL A 262 2.66 14.44 -12.35
C VAL A 262 2.87 15.87 -12.82
N ALA A 263 2.11 16.32 -13.82
CA ALA A 263 2.16 17.70 -14.33
C ALA A 263 1.68 18.72 -13.28
N ALA A 264 0.76 18.36 -12.40
CA ALA A 264 0.31 19.20 -11.29
C ALA A 264 1.37 19.38 -10.18
N GLY A 265 2.46 18.59 -10.18
CA GLY A 265 3.58 18.73 -9.24
C GLY A 265 3.45 17.90 -7.96
N PHE A 266 2.64 16.83 -7.95
CA PHE A 266 2.61 15.90 -6.83
C PHE A 266 3.97 15.20 -6.64
N TYR A 267 4.33 15.00 -5.36
CA TYR A 267 5.54 14.24 -5.00
C TYR A 267 5.50 12.81 -5.51
N SER A 268 4.37 12.14 -5.34
CA SER A 268 4.10 10.83 -5.92
C SER A 268 2.60 10.64 -6.23
N VAL A 269 2.30 9.68 -7.11
CA VAL A 269 0.93 9.31 -7.50
C VAL A 269 0.80 7.80 -7.37
N GLY A 270 -0.14 7.36 -6.53
CA GLY A 270 -0.36 5.94 -6.26
C GLY A 270 -1.79 5.51 -6.56
N PHE A 271 -1.92 4.33 -7.13
CA PHE A 271 -3.18 3.68 -7.48
C PHE A 271 -3.54 2.56 -6.50
N SER A 272 -4.82 2.45 -6.16
CA SER A 272 -5.36 1.41 -5.27
C SER A 272 -6.69 0.88 -5.78
N PRO A 273 -6.80 -0.43 -6.08
CA PRO A 273 -8.06 -1.00 -6.53
C PRO A 273 -9.13 -0.96 -5.43
N MET A 274 -10.36 -0.59 -5.78
CA MET A 274 -11.51 -0.76 -4.91
C MET A 274 -11.98 -2.21 -5.01
N LEU A 275 -11.57 -3.03 -4.05
CA LEU A 275 -11.89 -4.46 -4.01
C LEU A 275 -12.98 -4.81 -3.01
N SER A 276 -13.24 -3.94 -2.02
CA SER A 276 -14.27 -4.19 -1.02
C SER A 276 -14.85 -2.87 -0.52
N ALA A 277 -16.15 -2.69 -0.70
CA ALA A 277 -16.91 -1.54 -0.24
C ALA A 277 -18.27 -1.98 0.34
N PRO A 278 -18.84 -1.26 1.30
CA PRO A 278 -20.17 -1.54 1.82
C PRO A 278 -21.21 -1.56 0.68
N GLY A 279 -21.94 -2.67 0.57
CA GLY A 279 -22.94 -2.86 -0.51
C GLY A 279 -22.33 -3.07 -1.90
N GLY A 280 -21.03 -3.35 -2.04
CA GLY A 280 -20.39 -3.69 -3.32
C GLY A 280 -20.24 -2.53 -4.31
N ARG A 281 -20.54 -1.30 -3.89
CA ARG A 281 -20.58 -0.15 -4.81
C ARG A 281 -19.17 0.30 -5.20
N GLY A 282 -18.94 0.37 -6.53
CA GLY A 282 -17.64 0.78 -7.08
C GLY A 282 -16.56 -0.31 -7.02
N GLU A 283 -16.88 -1.53 -6.62
CA GLU A 283 -15.95 -2.65 -6.61
C GLU A 283 -15.60 -3.11 -8.02
N LEU A 284 -14.31 -3.29 -8.26
CA LEU A 284 -13.79 -3.85 -9.51
C LEU A 284 -14.16 -5.31 -9.65
N GLN A 285 -14.64 -5.67 -10.83
CA GLN A 285 -14.89 -7.03 -11.27
C GLN A 285 -13.71 -7.57 -12.09
N THR A 286 -13.75 -8.84 -12.48
CA THR A 286 -12.66 -9.47 -13.23
C THR A 286 -12.30 -8.71 -14.50
N ALA A 287 -13.27 -8.23 -15.28
CA ALA A 287 -13.03 -7.47 -16.49
C ALA A 287 -12.35 -6.11 -16.21
N ASP A 288 -12.73 -5.44 -15.11
CA ASP A 288 -12.12 -4.19 -14.68
C ASP A 288 -10.67 -4.40 -14.24
N LEU A 289 -10.38 -5.51 -13.54
CA LEU A 289 -9.02 -5.88 -13.13
C LEU A 289 -8.11 -6.19 -14.34
N VAL A 290 -8.66 -6.74 -15.44
CA VAL A 290 -7.92 -6.86 -16.71
C VAL A 290 -7.54 -5.47 -17.23
N SER A 291 -8.51 -4.58 -17.32
CA SER A 291 -8.30 -3.21 -17.82
C SER A 291 -7.34 -2.43 -16.92
N MET A 292 -7.47 -2.59 -15.61
CA MET A 292 -6.57 -1.99 -14.63
C MET A 292 -5.13 -2.50 -14.81
N LEU A 293 -4.93 -3.82 -14.98
CA LEU A 293 -3.60 -4.39 -15.21
C LEU A 293 -2.96 -3.81 -16.49
N ASP A 294 -3.73 -3.68 -17.56
CA ASP A 294 -3.25 -3.06 -18.81
C ASP A 294 -2.84 -1.60 -18.59
N GLY A 295 -3.65 -0.83 -17.89
CA GLY A 295 -3.33 0.56 -17.54
C GLY A 295 -2.09 0.68 -16.65
N MET A 296 -1.96 -0.20 -15.64
CA MET A 296 -0.78 -0.26 -14.77
C MET A 296 0.50 -0.58 -15.54
N VAL A 297 0.44 -1.54 -16.47
CA VAL A 297 1.56 -1.91 -17.35
C VAL A 297 1.95 -0.75 -18.27
N ASP A 298 0.98 -0.01 -18.82
CA ASP A 298 1.27 1.17 -19.65
C ASP A 298 1.94 2.30 -18.84
N CYS A 299 1.45 2.57 -17.63
CA CYS A 299 2.10 3.49 -16.69
C CYS A 299 3.53 3.04 -16.37
N GLY A 300 3.73 1.73 -16.13
CA GLY A 300 5.03 1.15 -15.85
C GLY A 300 6.01 1.28 -17.01
N ARG A 301 5.57 0.99 -18.24
CA ARG A 301 6.40 1.19 -19.45
C ARG A 301 6.82 2.65 -19.63
N THR A 302 5.97 3.58 -19.24
CA THR A 302 6.32 5.00 -19.30
C THR A 302 7.31 5.36 -18.20
N PHE A 303 7.12 4.82 -16.99
CA PHE A 303 8.11 4.94 -15.92
C PHE A 303 9.50 4.46 -16.40
N GLU A 304 9.57 3.27 -17.03
CA GLU A 304 10.83 2.74 -17.55
C GLU A 304 11.48 3.71 -18.58
N ARG A 305 10.71 4.19 -19.57
CA ARG A 305 11.23 5.13 -20.58
C ARG A 305 11.75 6.43 -19.96
N ARG A 306 10.98 7.04 -19.06
CA ARG A 306 11.34 8.28 -18.38
C ARG A 306 12.59 8.10 -17.51
N LEU A 307 12.64 7.01 -16.74
CA LEU A 307 13.79 6.70 -15.89
C LEU A 307 15.08 6.50 -16.70
N VAL A 308 15.01 5.79 -17.83
CA VAL A 308 16.15 5.61 -18.74
C VAL A 308 16.59 6.94 -19.36
N ALA A 309 15.66 7.86 -19.62
CA ALA A 309 15.96 9.21 -20.08
C ALA A 309 16.50 10.14 -18.97
N GLY A 310 16.63 9.67 -17.72
CA GLY A 310 17.08 10.48 -16.59
C GLY A 310 15.98 11.38 -16.01
N GLU A 311 14.73 11.19 -16.40
CA GLU A 311 13.60 11.99 -15.96
C GLU A 311 12.90 11.37 -14.75
N ARG A 312 12.42 12.24 -13.85
CA ARG A 312 11.59 11.79 -12.74
C ARG A 312 10.16 11.53 -13.21
N TYR A 313 9.64 10.34 -12.92
CA TYR A 313 8.25 9.98 -13.14
C TYR A 313 7.70 9.28 -11.89
N PRO A 314 7.05 10.01 -10.97
CA PRO A 314 6.77 9.57 -9.61
C PRO A 314 5.54 8.64 -9.53
N PHE A 315 5.55 7.54 -10.25
CA PHE A 315 4.56 6.47 -10.20
C PHE A 315 4.85 5.57 -8.99
N ASP A 316 4.14 5.81 -7.89
CA ASP A 316 4.42 5.22 -6.57
C ASP A 316 4.40 3.69 -6.59
N ASN A 317 3.42 3.09 -7.26
CA ASN A 317 3.32 1.62 -7.36
C ASN A 317 4.57 1.00 -8.00
N MET A 318 5.14 1.65 -9.03
CA MET A 318 6.34 1.16 -9.69
C MET A 318 7.60 1.41 -8.86
N VAL A 319 7.73 2.62 -8.28
CA VAL A 319 8.87 2.97 -7.41
C VAL A 319 8.96 2.00 -6.24
N ASN A 320 7.83 1.71 -5.58
CA ASN A 320 7.78 0.79 -4.46
C ASN A 320 8.08 -0.64 -4.90
N ALA A 321 7.50 -1.13 -6.01
CA ALA A 321 7.80 -2.45 -6.53
C ALA A 321 9.29 -2.64 -6.84
N MET A 322 9.92 -1.67 -7.50
CA MET A 322 11.37 -1.72 -7.81
C MET A 322 12.22 -1.77 -6.55
N ARG A 323 11.90 -0.95 -5.54
CA ARG A 323 12.60 -0.95 -4.24
C ARG A 323 12.44 -2.27 -3.50
N GLU A 324 11.22 -2.80 -3.44
CA GLU A 324 10.94 -4.07 -2.77
C GLU A 324 11.67 -5.25 -3.43
N ILE A 325 11.68 -5.32 -4.76
CA ILE A 325 12.41 -6.35 -5.49
C ILE A 325 13.92 -6.20 -5.29
N ASN A 326 14.46 -4.99 -5.39
CA ASN A 326 15.90 -4.73 -5.26
C ASN A 326 16.46 -5.11 -3.88
N ARG A 327 15.69 -4.88 -2.81
CA ARG A 327 16.11 -5.29 -1.46
C ARG A 327 15.80 -6.74 -1.12
N GLY A 328 15.28 -7.53 -2.07
CA GLY A 328 14.95 -8.94 -1.87
C GLY A 328 13.83 -9.15 -0.85
N SER A 329 12.78 -8.30 -0.89
CA SER A 329 11.66 -8.42 0.06
C SER A 329 11.09 -9.83 0.06
N HIS A 330 11.05 -10.43 1.25
CA HIS A 330 10.61 -11.79 1.49
C HIS A 330 9.84 -11.82 2.81
N ARG A 331 8.49 -11.82 2.74
CA ARG A 331 7.65 -11.56 3.90
C ARG A 331 6.39 -12.44 3.94
N PRO A 332 5.97 -12.91 5.13
CA PRO A 332 4.78 -13.73 5.28
C PRO A 332 3.48 -12.92 5.38
N TYR A 333 3.55 -11.57 5.47
CA TYR A 333 2.40 -10.67 5.59
C TYR A 333 2.48 -9.53 4.58
N PRO A 334 1.33 -9.01 4.08
CA PRO A 334 1.31 -7.95 3.06
C PRO A 334 1.69 -6.57 3.62
N CYS A 335 1.42 -6.34 4.90
CA CYS A 335 1.64 -5.06 5.58
C CYS A 335 1.73 -5.26 7.10
N GLY A 336 1.95 -4.17 7.84
CA GLY A 336 2.07 -4.18 9.30
C GLY A 336 0.74 -4.27 10.08
N ALA A 337 -0.41 -4.37 9.40
CA ALA A 337 -1.73 -4.38 10.05
C ALA A 337 -1.87 -5.54 11.06
N GLY A 338 -2.27 -5.23 12.30
CA GLY A 338 -2.36 -6.19 13.39
C GLY A 338 -1.02 -6.68 13.93
N ALA A 339 0.10 -6.24 13.32
CA ALA A 339 1.45 -6.51 13.79
C ALA A 339 2.01 -5.25 14.49
N GLY A 340 2.87 -4.49 13.84
CA GLY A 340 3.45 -3.26 14.38
C GLY A 340 2.65 -1.98 14.07
N TYR A 341 1.57 -2.09 13.31
CA TYR A 341 0.67 -0.99 12.94
C TYR A 341 -0.76 -1.27 13.36
N LEU A 342 -1.42 -0.30 14.05
CA LEU A 342 -2.82 -0.36 14.45
C LEU A 342 -3.59 0.90 14.07
N GLY A 343 -4.91 0.75 13.86
CA GLY A 343 -5.88 1.83 13.78
C GLY A 343 -6.46 2.14 15.15
N VAL A 344 -6.82 3.40 15.39
CA VAL A 344 -7.44 3.86 16.65
C VAL A 344 -8.76 4.55 16.35
N SER A 345 -9.86 4.07 16.92
CA SER A 345 -11.19 4.70 16.83
C SER A 345 -11.27 5.99 17.67
N ALA A 346 -12.28 6.83 17.42
CA ALA A 346 -12.50 8.03 18.22
C ALA A 346 -12.77 7.73 19.72
N ASP A 347 -13.19 6.52 20.04
CA ASP A 347 -13.41 6.06 21.42
C ASP A 347 -12.15 5.46 22.07
N GLY A 348 -11.07 5.28 21.28
CA GLY A 348 -9.82 4.70 21.76
C GLY A 348 -9.75 3.19 21.65
N GLU A 349 -10.62 2.56 20.86
CA GLU A 349 -10.50 1.14 20.51
C GLU A 349 -9.39 0.96 19.49
N LEU A 350 -8.59 -0.11 19.65
CA LEU A 350 -7.55 -0.49 18.72
C LEU A 350 -8.10 -1.50 17.71
N ALA A 351 -7.75 -1.31 16.45
CA ALA A 351 -8.08 -2.19 15.35
C ALA A 351 -6.83 -2.58 14.58
N ALA A 352 -6.84 -3.73 13.88
CA ALA A 352 -5.71 -4.23 13.10
C ALA A 352 -5.21 -3.20 12.07
N CYS A 353 -6.09 -2.39 11.49
CA CYS A 353 -5.74 -1.19 10.73
C CYS A 353 -6.95 -0.23 10.67
N HIS A 354 -6.77 0.93 10.04
CA HIS A 354 -7.84 1.92 9.88
C HIS A 354 -9.10 1.38 9.17
N ARG A 355 -8.97 0.35 8.33
CA ARG A 355 -10.14 -0.26 7.65
C ARG A 355 -10.98 -1.13 8.56
N PHE A 356 -10.43 -1.59 9.68
CA PHE A 356 -11.11 -2.38 10.71
C PHE A 356 -11.64 -1.54 11.88
N VAL A 357 -11.58 -0.21 11.81
CA VAL A 357 -12.22 0.64 12.83
C VAL A 357 -13.72 0.39 12.83
N GLY A 358 -14.26 -0.02 13.99
CA GLY A 358 -15.67 -0.44 14.14
C GLY A 358 -15.98 -1.87 13.70
N ASP A 359 -14.97 -2.67 13.35
CA ASP A 359 -15.09 -4.06 12.91
C ASP A 359 -14.50 -5.01 13.97
N VAL A 360 -15.30 -5.92 14.47
CA VAL A 360 -14.92 -6.88 15.54
C VAL A 360 -13.83 -7.86 15.11
N GLU A 361 -13.76 -8.19 13.81
CA GLU A 361 -12.75 -9.09 13.25
C GLU A 361 -11.33 -8.54 13.43
N GLY A 362 -11.19 -7.23 13.39
CA GLY A 362 -9.91 -6.56 13.55
C GLY A 362 -9.65 -5.99 14.94
N ALA A 363 -10.46 -6.30 15.97
CA ALA A 363 -10.28 -5.72 17.30
C ALA A 363 -8.95 -6.14 17.94
N MET A 364 -8.17 -5.16 18.50
CA MET A 364 -6.81 -5.35 19.04
C MET A 364 -6.62 -4.76 20.45
N GLY A 365 -7.70 -4.51 21.19
CA GLY A 365 -7.68 -3.90 22.52
C GLY A 365 -8.08 -2.43 22.52
N THR A 366 -7.49 -1.63 23.39
CA THR A 366 -7.80 -0.20 23.52
C THR A 366 -6.53 0.63 23.74
N VAL A 367 -6.63 1.96 23.74
CA VAL A 367 -5.50 2.84 24.07
C VAL A 367 -4.97 2.69 25.51
N ALA A 368 -5.63 1.87 26.35
CA ALA A 368 -5.12 1.47 27.66
C ALA A 368 -4.16 0.26 27.57
N GLY A 369 -4.20 -0.51 26.50
CA GLY A 369 -3.31 -1.64 26.26
C GLY A 369 -3.69 -2.44 25.03
N VAL A 370 -2.68 -2.96 24.34
CA VAL A 370 -2.83 -3.88 23.21
C VAL A 370 -3.21 -5.26 23.74
N ASP A 371 -4.22 -5.87 23.15
CA ASP A 371 -4.58 -7.27 23.40
C ASP A 371 -3.57 -8.18 22.67
N ARG A 372 -2.57 -8.66 23.40
CA ARG A 372 -1.46 -9.45 22.85
C ARG A 372 -1.88 -10.84 22.38
N ASP A 373 -2.92 -11.41 22.99
CA ASP A 373 -3.44 -12.71 22.56
C ASP A 373 -4.16 -12.58 21.22
N ARG A 374 -4.95 -11.55 21.04
CA ARG A 374 -5.57 -11.23 19.74
C ARG A 374 -4.52 -10.90 18.68
N GLN A 375 -3.48 -10.16 19.03
CA GLN A 375 -2.39 -9.84 18.11
C GLN A 375 -1.66 -11.12 17.66
N ALA A 376 -1.34 -12.03 18.59
CA ALA A 376 -0.70 -13.31 18.28
C ALA A 376 -1.60 -14.20 17.41
N HIS A 377 -2.88 -14.28 17.74
CA HIS A 377 -3.88 -15.03 16.96
C HIS A 377 -3.97 -14.48 15.52
N TRP A 378 -4.05 -13.15 15.37
CA TRP A 378 -4.08 -12.48 14.08
C TRP A 378 -2.87 -12.84 13.23
N LEU A 379 -1.67 -12.78 13.79
CA LEU A 379 -0.44 -13.13 13.08
C LEU A 379 -0.45 -14.60 12.64
N ALA A 380 -0.92 -15.50 13.49
CA ALA A 380 -1.04 -16.91 13.15
C ALA A 380 -1.99 -17.13 11.98
N GLU A 381 -3.20 -16.54 12.02
CA GLU A 381 -4.22 -16.70 10.99
C GLU A 381 -3.88 -15.99 9.66
N ARG A 382 -3.14 -14.89 9.72
CA ARG A 382 -2.82 -14.07 8.54
C ARG A 382 -1.51 -14.45 7.84
N HIS A 383 -0.74 -15.39 8.38
CA HIS A 383 0.46 -15.92 7.75
C HIS A 383 0.16 -16.58 6.40
N VAL A 384 0.97 -16.31 5.36
CA VAL A 384 0.72 -16.81 3.98
C VAL A 384 0.61 -18.34 3.90
N HIS A 385 1.28 -19.07 4.80
CA HIS A 385 1.22 -20.53 4.86
C HIS A 385 -0.10 -21.05 5.48
N ARG A 386 -0.92 -20.18 6.06
CA ARG A 386 -2.24 -20.51 6.60
C ARG A 386 -3.39 -20.07 5.71
N GLN A 387 -3.08 -19.53 4.53
CA GLN A 387 -4.08 -18.93 3.65
C GLN A 387 -4.08 -19.58 2.26
N ALA A 388 -5.20 -20.22 1.89
CA ALA A 388 -5.43 -20.64 0.51
C ALA A 388 -5.82 -19.42 -0.37
N PRO A 389 -5.38 -19.33 -1.62
CA PRO A 389 -4.43 -20.21 -2.33
C PRO A 389 -2.96 -19.75 -2.23
N CYS A 390 -2.57 -19.03 -1.16
CA CYS A 390 -1.22 -18.47 -1.05
C CYS A 390 -0.15 -19.56 -0.91
N THR A 391 -0.47 -20.68 -0.27
CA THR A 391 0.42 -21.85 -0.16
C THR A 391 0.87 -22.39 -1.53
N GLU A 392 0.04 -22.21 -2.56
CA GLU A 392 0.31 -22.68 -3.92
C GLU A 392 0.68 -21.53 -4.89
N CYS A 393 1.18 -20.41 -4.35
CA CYS A 393 1.43 -19.22 -5.14
C CYS A 393 2.92 -18.82 -5.13
N TRP A 394 3.54 -18.76 -6.31
CA TRP A 394 4.92 -18.31 -6.45
C TRP A 394 5.15 -16.88 -5.91
N ALA A 395 4.13 -16.03 -5.98
CA ALA A 395 4.20 -14.63 -5.57
C ALA A 395 3.95 -14.42 -4.06
N ARG A 396 3.77 -15.50 -3.27
CA ARG A 396 3.31 -15.43 -1.87
C ARG A 396 4.13 -14.48 -1.00
N TYR A 397 5.44 -14.49 -1.11
CA TYR A 397 6.32 -13.66 -0.29
C TYR A 397 6.53 -12.24 -0.80
N LEU A 398 6.31 -11.98 -2.09
CA LEU A 398 6.26 -10.62 -2.63
C LEU A 398 4.91 -9.95 -2.35
N CYS A 399 3.81 -10.71 -2.44
CA CYS A 399 2.45 -10.24 -2.17
C CYS A 399 2.13 -10.18 -0.66
N GLY A 400 2.62 -11.15 0.12
CA GLY A 400 2.31 -11.30 1.54
C GLY A 400 0.87 -11.74 1.85
N GLY A 401 0.11 -12.22 0.86
CA GLY A 401 -1.27 -12.69 1.05
C GLY A 401 -2.39 -11.70 0.70
N GLY A 402 -2.06 -10.50 0.22
CA GLY A 402 -3.06 -9.46 -0.12
C GLY A 402 -3.61 -8.70 1.09
N CYS A 403 -4.39 -7.64 0.84
CA CYS A 403 -4.95 -6.83 1.92
C CYS A 403 -5.82 -7.65 2.87
N HIS A 404 -5.52 -7.66 4.16
CA HIS A 404 -6.24 -8.43 5.17
C HIS A 404 -7.74 -8.13 5.19
N HIS A 405 -8.13 -6.86 5.16
CA HIS A 405 -9.53 -6.47 5.15
C HIS A 405 -10.28 -7.03 3.93
N GLU A 406 -9.68 -6.90 2.76
CA GLU A 406 -10.29 -7.39 1.52
C GLU A 406 -10.39 -8.91 1.50
N THR A 407 -9.35 -9.61 1.95
CA THR A 407 -9.34 -11.08 1.97
C THR A 407 -10.33 -11.67 2.97
N ILE A 408 -10.62 -10.99 4.07
CA ILE A 408 -11.62 -11.40 5.06
C ILE A 408 -13.04 -11.16 4.52
N HIS A 409 -13.30 -9.96 3.98
CA HIS A 409 -14.68 -9.57 3.63
C HIS A 409 -15.11 -9.93 2.20
N ARG A 410 -14.17 -10.12 1.27
CA ARG A 410 -14.47 -10.42 -0.14
C ARG A 410 -13.73 -11.63 -0.71
N GLY A 411 -12.81 -12.20 0.03
CA GLY A 411 -11.93 -13.24 -0.50
C GLY A 411 -10.80 -12.65 -1.37
N ARG A 412 -10.46 -13.28 -2.50
CA ARG A 412 -9.23 -13.00 -3.25
C ARG A 412 -9.46 -12.76 -4.75
N PRO A 413 -10.32 -11.81 -5.15
CA PRO A 413 -10.66 -11.57 -6.56
C PRO A 413 -9.47 -11.03 -7.37
N ALA A 414 -8.48 -10.40 -6.72
CA ALA A 414 -7.37 -9.72 -7.38
C ALA A 414 -6.10 -10.58 -7.53
N CYS A 415 -6.10 -11.87 -7.23
CA CYS A 415 -4.88 -12.70 -7.27
C CYS A 415 -4.22 -12.71 -8.65
N GLU A 416 -5.00 -12.82 -9.75
CA GLU A 416 -4.44 -12.80 -11.10
C GLU A 416 -3.88 -11.43 -11.47
N TYR A 417 -4.59 -10.37 -11.12
CA TYR A 417 -4.09 -9.00 -11.28
C TYR A 417 -2.75 -8.79 -10.56
N ILE A 418 -2.65 -9.22 -9.28
CA ILE A 418 -1.42 -9.08 -8.48
C ILE A 418 -0.27 -9.90 -9.11
N ARG A 419 -0.51 -11.14 -9.53
CA ARG A 419 0.49 -11.96 -10.19
C ARG A 419 0.94 -11.35 -11.52
N GLY A 420 0.01 -10.83 -12.31
CA GLY A 420 0.33 -10.14 -13.56
C GLY A 420 1.16 -8.88 -13.34
N TRP A 421 0.80 -8.08 -12.34
CA TRP A 421 1.56 -6.89 -11.96
C TRP A 421 2.98 -7.24 -11.48
N LEU A 422 3.12 -8.23 -10.60
CA LEU A 422 4.43 -8.66 -10.09
C LEU A 422 5.30 -9.28 -11.21
N HIS A 423 4.71 -10.05 -12.13
CA HIS A 423 5.44 -10.55 -13.32
C HIS A 423 6.00 -9.40 -14.15
N TYR A 424 5.18 -8.38 -14.42
CA TYR A 424 5.63 -7.18 -15.13
C TYR A 424 6.75 -6.46 -14.36
N CYS A 425 6.59 -6.26 -13.04
CA CYS A 425 7.58 -5.59 -12.21
C CYS A 425 8.92 -6.34 -12.16
N LEU A 426 8.92 -7.67 -12.02
CA LEU A 426 10.14 -8.48 -12.07
C LEU A 426 10.85 -8.34 -13.42
N THR A 427 10.10 -8.40 -14.52
CA THR A 427 10.67 -8.24 -15.87
C THR A 427 11.21 -6.82 -16.09
N ALA A 428 10.49 -5.78 -15.61
CA ALA A 428 10.94 -4.40 -15.68
C ALA A 428 12.19 -4.15 -14.81
N TYR A 429 12.26 -4.77 -13.63
CA TYR A 429 13.44 -4.72 -12.76
C TYR A 429 14.69 -5.23 -13.48
N LEU A 430 14.61 -6.38 -14.12
CA LEU A 430 15.73 -6.95 -14.88
C LEU A 430 16.20 -6.04 -16.03
N ARG A 431 15.26 -5.39 -16.73
CA ARG A 431 15.59 -4.39 -17.77
C ARG A 431 16.25 -3.15 -17.21
N LEU A 432 15.69 -2.61 -16.11
CA LEU A 432 16.17 -1.37 -15.49
C LEU A 432 17.51 -1.56 -14.77
N LEU A 433 17.72 -2.71 -14.11
CA LEU A 433 18.98 -3.02 -13.45
C LEU A 433 20.19 -2.96 -14.42
N ARG A 434 19.98 -3.33 -15.69
CA ARG A 434 21.00 -3.26 -16.74
C ARG A 434 21.18 -1.84 -17.30
N LYS A 435 20.08 -1.06 -17.43
CA LYS A 435 20.10 0.26 -18.07
C LYS A 435 20.37 1.40 -17.10
N ARG A 436 20.01 1.27 -15.84
CA ARG A 436 20.09 2.28 -14.79
C ARG A 436 20.44 1.66 -13.42
N PRO A 437 21.57 0.94 -13.29
CA PRO A 437 22.00 0.37 -12.00
C PRO A 437 22.18 1.45 -10.92
N ASP A 438 22.64 2.65 -11.31
CA ASP A 438 22.81 3.83 -10.45
C ASP A 438 21.54 4.20 -9.68
N TRP A 439 20.38 4.03 -10.27
CA TRP A 439 19.11 4.35 -9.62
C TRP A 439 18.82 3.42 -8.43
N PHE A 440 19.21 2.16 -8.52
CA PHE A 440 19.03 1.18 -7.45
C PHE A 440 20.03 1.37 -6.31
N ASP A 441 21.28 1.79 -6.61
CA ASP A 441 22.28 2.12 -5.60
C ASP A 441 21.86 3.34 -4.78
N ALA A 442 21.38 4.40 -5.44
CA ALA A 442 20.85 5.59 -4.78
C ALA A 442 19.60 5.28 -3.92
N ALA A 443 18.74 4.37 -4.38
CA ALA A 443 17.55 3.93 -3.63
C ALA A 443 17.91 3.11 -2.37
N ALA A 444 19.02 2.37 -2.39
CA ALA A 444 19.52 1.64 -1.22
C ALA A 444 20.04 2.59 -0.12
N GLY A 445 20.61 3.76 -0.50
CA GLY A 445 21.07 4.79 0.45
C GLY A 445 19.95 5.64 1.07
N ALA A 446 18.75 5.68 0.45
CA ALA A 446 17.62 6.50 0.88
C ALA A 446 16.68 5.80 1.88
N THR A 447 17.08 4.69 2.51
CA THR A 447 16.27 3.88 3.43
C THR A 447 16.02 4.53 4.80
N GLY A 448 15.61 5.80 4.81
CA GLY A 448 15.29 6.58 6.03
C GLY A 448 13.82 6.95 6.22
N GLN A 449 12.90 6.55 5.32
CA GLN A 449 11.48 6.84 5.50
C GLN A 449 10.65 5.56 5.50
N PRO A 450 9.84 5.32 6.54
CA PRO A 450 8.91 4.20 6.57
C PRO A 450 7.79 4.42 5.54
N SER A 451 7.46 3.36 4.82
CA SER A 451 6.31 3.26 3.92
C SER A 451 5.01 3.14 4.70
#